data_e850c13245a572d6c272c3c5e57b75a3
#
_entry.id   e850c13245a572d6c272c3c5e57b75a3
#
_cell.length_a   1.000
_cell.length_b   1.000
_cell.length_c   1.000
_cell.angle_alpha   90.00
_cell.angle_beta   90.00
_cell.angle_gamma   90.00
#
_symmetry.space_group_name_H-M   'P 1'
#
loop_
_entity.id
_entity.type
_entity.pdbx_description
1 polymer ?
#
loop_
_entity_poly.entity_id
_entity_poly.type
_entity_poly.pdbx_seq_one_letter_code
_entity_poly.pdbx_strand_id
1 'polypeptide(L)'
;MRTFIYLDESGDLGWNMDEPYQKGGSSRMLTLAAICMPEEKSKYIQRIVRALYAKRKRPLKNELKSVDLNLKDKELFLTLTTKLLSEHKDIQLRSITVHKEYVNARMKKDPNVLYNYMIKCLLLKTICNSQYVDFMPDRRS
;
A
#
# COMPACT_ATOMS: atom_id res chain seq x y z
N MET A 1 13.62 7.74 -17.42
CA MET A 1 12.36 8.15 -16.74
C MET A 1 12.40 7.64 -15.31
N ARG A 2 12.11 8.51 -14.34
CA ARG A 2 12.11 8.18 -12.91
C ARG A 2 10.72 7.69 -12.51
N THR A 3 10.66 6.58 -11.81
CA THR A 3 9.42 5.96 -11.32
C THR A 3 9.37 6.05 -9.81
N PHE A 4 8.27 6.58 -9.27
CA PHE A 4 7.97 6.57 -7.85
C PHE A 4 7.14 5.34 -7.50
N ILE A 5 7.52 4.65 -6.43
CA ILE A 5 6.80 3.51 -5.87
C ILE A 5 6.57 3.78 -4.39
N TYR A 6 5.32 4.01 -4.02
CA TYR A 6 4.88 4.06 -2.62
C TYR A 6 4.30 2.71 -2.25
N LEU A 7 4.73 2.16 -1.14
CA LEU A 7 4.29 0.86 -0.62
C LEU A 7 3.78 1.00 0.81
N ASP A 8 2.65 0.39 1.07
CA ASP A 8 2.06 0.26 2.40
C ASP A 8 1.64 -1.18 2.65
N GLU A 9 1.51 -1.54 3.93
CA GLU A 9 1.16 -2.88 4.36
C GLU A 9 -0.05 -2.89 5.31
N SER A 10 -0.85 -3.94 5.21
CA SER A 10 -1.94 -4.23 6.13
C SER A 10 -1.80 -5.64 6.67
N GLY A 11 -1.90 -5.78 7.98
CA GLY A 11 -1.54 -6.98 8.73
C GLY A 11 -0.17 -6.85 9.37
N ASP A 12 0.32 -7.92 9.97
CA ASP A 12 1.64 -8.00 10.60
C ASP A 12 2.45 -9.19 10.09
N LEU A 13 3.74 -9.22 10.41
CA LEU A 13 4.66 -10.30 10.04
C LEU A 13 4.72 -11.43 11.07
N GLY A 14 3.94 -11.35 12.16
CA GLY A 14 3.89 -12.39 13.19
C GLY A 14 3.20 -13.67 12.71
N TRP A 15 3.41 -14.75 13.46
CA TRP A 15 2.86 -16.08 13.16
C TRP A 15 2.13 -16.71 14.34
N ASN A 16 1.76 -15.93 15.37
CA ASN A 16 0.94 -16.43 16.46
C ASN A 16 -0.52 -16.55 15.99
N MET A 17 -0.92 -17.74 15.55
CA MET A 17 -2.26 -18.03 15.07
C MET A 17 -3.20 -18.56 16.16
N ASP A 18 -2.69 -18.80 17.37
CA ASP A 18 -3.45 -19.39 18.48
C ASP A 18 -4.36 -18.36 19.16
N GLU A 19 -3.96 -17.09 19.10
CA GLU A 19 -4.72 -15.99 19.70
C GLU A 19 -5.41 -15.11 18.63
N PRO A 20 -6.50 -14.43 18.99
CA PRO A 20 -7.13 -13.46 18.10
C PRO A 20 -6.22 -12.30 17.74
N TYR A 21 -6.33 -11.80 16.49
CA TYR A 21 -5.59 -10.63 16.03
C TYR A 21 -5.82 -9.42 16.96
N GLN A 22 -4.77 -8.69 17.26
CA GLN A 22 -4.73 -7.55 18.21
C GLN A 22 -4.99 -7.92 19.69
N LYS A 23 -5.13 -9.20 20.01
CA LYS A 23 -5.23 -9.70 21.40
C LYS A 23 -4.11 -10.69 21.72
N GLY A 24 -2.90 -10.38 21.25
CA GLY A 24 -1.73 -11.26 21.36
C GLY A 24 -1.47 -12.13 20.13
N GLY A 25 -2.45 -12.28 19.24
CA GLY A 25 -2.33 -13.04 18.00
C GLY A 25 -1.89 -12.19 16.81
N SER A 26 -1.49 -12.87 15.75
CA SER A 26 -1.09 -12.27 14.48
C SER A 26 -2.23 -12.23 13.48
N SER A 27 -2.14 -11.31 12.51
CA SER A 27 -3.11 -11.24 11.41
C SER A 27 -3.07 -12.51 10.57
N ARG A 28 -4.24 -12.99 10.12
CA ARG A 28 -4.36 -14.14 9.21
C ARG A 28 -3.96 -13.79 7.78
N MET A 29 -4.13 -12.53 7.43
CA MET A 29 -3.84 -12.00 6.10
C MET A 29 -2.72 -10.98 6.19
N LEU A 30 -1.83 -10.99 5.20
CA LEU A 30 -0.85 -9.94 4.96
C LEU A 30 -1.07 -9.40 3.56
N THR A 31 -1.31 -8.11 3.44
CA THR A 31 -1.50 -7.43 2.16
C THR A 31 -0.42 -6.36 1.99
N LEU A 32 0.22 -6.36 0.84
CA LEU A 32 1.04 -5.25 0.38
C LEU A 32 0.30 -4.53 -0.74
N ALA A 33 0.22 -3.21 -0.65
CA ALA A 33 -0.36 -2.35 -1.67
C ALA A 33 0.66 -1.33 -2.14
N ALA A 34 0.77 -1.13 -3.44
CA ALA A 34 1.70 -0.18 -4.01
C ALA A 34 1.02 0.70 -5.05
N ILE A 35 1.42 1.97 -5.11
CA ILE A 35 1.16 2.85 -6.23
C ILE A 35 2.47 3.14 -6.96
N CYS A 36 2.48 2.87 -8.26
CA CYS A 36 3.63 3.06 -9.14
C CYS A 36 3.29 4.12 -10.18
N MET A 37 4.12 5.13 -10.33
CA MET A 37 3.87 6.22 -11.27
C MET A 37 5.14 6.91 -11.73
N PRO A 38 5.13 7.56 -12.92
CA PRO A 38 6.16 8.53 -13.29
C PRO A 38 6.22 9.70 -12.28
N GLU A 39 7.42 10.18 -11.99
CA GLU A 39 7.64 11.27 -11.02
C GLU A 39 6.76 12.49 -11.31
N GLU A 40 6.66 12.91 -12.56
CA GLU A 40 5.87 14.09 -12.99
C GLU A 40 4.38 13.96 -12.75
N LYS A 41 3.89 12.73 -12.51
CA LYS A 41 2.47 12.45 -12.22
C LYS A 41 2.14 12.38 -10.74
N SER A 42 3.11 12.40 -9.86
CA SER A 42 2.91 12.40 -8.40
C SER A 42 2.00 13.56 -7.93
N LYS A 43 2.05 14.69 -8.61
CA LYS A 43 1.18 15.85 -8.35
C LYS A 43 -0.32 15.55 -8.40
N TYR A 44 -0.74 14.60 -9.23
CA TYR A 44 -2.16 14.25 -9.36
C TYR A 44 -2.66 13.50 -8.11
N ILE A 45 -1.88 12.54 -7.62
CA ILE A 45 -2.17 11.83 -6.36
C ILE A 45 -2.19 12.81 -5.18
N GLN A 46 -1.18 13.69 -5.12
CA GLN A 46 -1.09 14.71 -4.06
C GLN A 46 -2.32 15.63 -4.04
N ARG A 47 -2.87 15.99 -5.19
CA ARG A 47 -4.10 16.81 -5.28
C ARG A 47 -5.30 16.09 -4.68
N ILE A 48 -5.46 14.78 -4.95
CA ILE A 48 -6.55 13.96 -4.38
C ILE A 48 -6.42 13.91 -2.86
N VAL A 49 -5.22 13.62 -2.35
CA VAL A 49 -4.97 13.56 -0.91
C VAL A 49 -5.24 14.91 -0.24
N ARG A 50 -4.73 16.01 -0.82
CA ARG A 50 -4.97 17.37 -0.30
C ARG A 50 -6.45 17.74 -0.29
N ALA A 51 -7.24 17.31 -1.27
CA ALA A 51 -8.68 17.54 -1.31
C ALA A 51 -9.40 16.87 -0.13
N LEU A 52 -8.99 15.65 0.24
CA LEU A 52 -9.54 14.97 1.43
C LEU A 52 -9.17 15.69 2.72
N TYR A 53 -7.91 16.09 2.87
CA TYR A 53 -7.46 16.84 4.05
C TYR A 53 -8.21 18.16 4.20
N ALA A 54 -8.38 18.90 3.10
CA ALA A 54 -9.12 20.15 3.09
C ALA A 54 -10.58 19.95 3.48
N LYS A 55 -11.25 18.95 2.91
CA LYS A 55 -12.64 18.59 3.25
C LYS A 55 -12.79 18.25 4.72
N ARG A 56 -11.82 17.57 5.31
CA ARG A 56 -11.78 17.19 6.73
C ARG A 56 -11.27 18.29 7.64
N LYS A 57 -10.84 19.45 7.09
CA LYS A 57 -10.19 20.55 7.84
C LYS A 57 -9.02 20.05 8.70
N ARG A 58 -8.27 19.06 8.19
CA ARG A 58 -7.17 18.41 8.91
C ARG A 58 -5.82 18.95 8.42
N PRO A 59 -4.89 19.30 9.32
CA PRO A 59 -3.53 19.68 8.93
C PRO A 59 -2.81 18.56 8.18
N LEU A 60 -2.10 18.89 7.10
CA LEU A 60 -1.34 17.91 6.29
C LEU A 60 -0.27 17.14 7.07
N LYS A 61 0.22 17.69 8.19
CA LYS A 61 1.19 17.05 9.08
C LYS A 61 0.61 15.88 9.87
N ASN A 62 -0.71 15.79 10.00
CA ASN A 62 -1.37 14.74 10.75
C ASN A 62 -1.81 13.64 9.80
N GLU A 63 -1.36 12.42 10.03
CA GLU A 63 -1.77 11.26 9.24
C GLU A 63 -3.30 11.12 9.20
N LEU A 64 -3.84 10.86 8.00
CA LEU A 64 -5.25 10.60 7.78
C LEU A 64 -5.43 9.11 7.47
N LYS A 65 -5.90 8.36 8.46
CA LYS A 65 -6.15 6.93 8.30
C LYS A 65 -7.51 6.66 7.67
N SER A 66 -7.63 5.53 6.97
CA SER A 66 -8.90 5.16 6.31
C SER A 66 -10.05 4.97 7.30
N VAL A 67 -9.75 4.59 8.55
CA VAL A 67 -10.74 4.48 9.64
C VAL A 67 -11.31 5.83 10.06
N ASP A 68 -10.58 6.93 9.83
CA ASP A 68 -11.02 8.29 10.12
C ASP A 68 -11.98 8.86 9.06
N LEU A 69 -12.09 8.17 7.91
CA LEU A 69 -12.93 8.60 6.79
C LEU A 69 -14.36 8.08 6.95
N ASN A 70 -15.32 8.98 6.81
CA ASN A 70 -16.73 8.59 6.68
C ASN A 70 -17.02 8.02 5.26
N LEU A 71 -18.23 7.50 5.06
CA LEU A 71 -18.60 6.88 3.79
C LEU A 71 -18.49 7.87 2.61
N LYS A 72 -18.94 9.11 2.78
CA LYS A 72 -18.88 10.16 1.73
C LYS A 72 -17.44 10.52 1.34
N ASP A 73 -16.51 10.49 2.30
CA ASP A 73 -15.08 10.74 2.03
C ASP A 73 -14.47 9.57 1.26
N LYS A 74 -14.83 8.34 1.62
CA LYS A 74 -14.39 7.12 0.91
C LYS A 74 -14.92 7.08 -0.52
N GLU A 75 -16.18 7.43 -0.73
CA GLU A 75 -16.79 7.54 -2.07
C GLU A 75 -16.12 8.62 -2.92
N LEU A 76 -15.85 9.79 -2.35
CA LEU A 76 -15.11 10.85 -3.04
C LEU A 76 -13.71 10.38 -3.44
N PHE A 77 -12.98 9.78 -2.50
CA PHE A 77 -11.62 9.26 -2.77
C PHE A 77 -11.63 8.21 -3.88
N LEU A 78 -12.56 7.26 -3.81
CA LEU A 78 -12.73 6.21 -4.81
C LEU A 78 -13.04 6.82 -6.19
N THR A 79 -13.97 7.77 -6.27
CA THR A 79 -14.36 8.44 -7.52
C THR A 79 -13.18 9.17 -8.14
N LEU A 80 -12.45 9.97 -7.35
CA LEU A 80 -11.29 10.72 -7.85
C LEU A 80 -10.16 9.79 -8.29
N THR A 81 -9.89 8.74 -7.53
CA THR A 81 -8.84 7.77 -7.84
C THR A 81 -9.19 6.97 -9.09
N THR A 82 -10.42 6.49 -9.23
CA THR A 82 -10.88 5.75 -10.41
C THR A 82 -10.77 6.60 -11.67
N LYS A 83 -11.20 7.86 -11.60
CA LYS A 83 -11.05 8.82 -12.70
C LYS A 83 -9.58 8.99 -13.07
N LEU A 84 -8.71 9.25 -12.09
CA LEU A 84 -7.27 9.41 -12.33
C LEU A 84 -6.66 8.20 -13.05
N LEU A 85 -6.96 6.99 -12.59
CA LEU A 85 -6.44 5.75 -13.19
C LEU A 85 -6.99 5.50 -14.59
N SER A 86 -8.20 5.98 -14.91
CA SER A 86 -8.77 5.89 -16.25
C SER A 86 -8.09 6.83 -17.23
N GLU A 87 -7.70 8.02 -16.77
CA GLU A 87 -7.06 9.07 -17.58
C GLU A 87 -5.53 8.86 -17.72
N HIS A 88 -4.89 8.21 -16.74
CA HIS A 88 -3.44 8.02 -16.68
C HIS A 88 -3.08 6.54 -16.52
N LYS A 89 -2.95 5.81 -17.62
CA LYS A 89 -2.66 4.36 -17.62
C LYS A 89 -1.26 3.99 -17.12
N ASP A 90 -0.37 4.94 -17.02
CA ASP A 90 0.97 4.82 -16.46
C ASP A 90 1.02 5.00 -14.93
N ILE A 91 -0.09 5.41 -14.30
CA ILE A 91 -0.30 5.30 -12.86
C ILE A 91 -0.94 3.95 -12.58
N GLN A 92 -0.29 3.11 -11.77
CA GLN A 92 -0.75 1.75 -11.50
C GLN A 92 -0.90 1.53 -10.00
N LEU A 93 -2.07 1.06 -9.60
CA LEU A 93 -2.29 0.45 -8.28
C LEU A 93 -2.05 -1.05 -8.38
N ARG A 94 -1.28 -1.58 -7.45
CA ARG A 94 -0.97 -3.01 -7.36
C ARG A 94 -1.18 -3.47 -5.93
N SER A 95 -1.65 -4.69 -5.76
CA SER A 95 -1.72 -5.33 -4.44
C SER A 95 -1.45 -6.81 -4.55
N ILE A 96 -0.95 -7.37 -3.46
CA ILE A 96 -0.80 -8.79 -3.24
C ILE A 96 -1.24 -9.11 -1.82
N THR A 97 -2.07 -10.13 -1.68
CA THR A 97 -2.57 -10.59 -0.37
C THR A 97 -2.22 -12.06 -0.20
N VAL A 98 -1.70 -12.40 0.96
CA VAL A 98 -1.37 -13.77 1.34
C VAL A 98 -2.15 -14.18 2.57
N HIS A 99 -2.78 -15.36 2.52
CA HIS A 99 -3.34 -16.02 3.68
C HIS A 99 -2.24 -16.81 4.39
N LYS A 100 -1.76 -16.30 5.52
CA LYS A 100 -0.53 -16.76 6.18
C LYS A 100 -0.61 -18.21 6.66
N GLU A 101 -1.78 -18.71 7.01
CA GLU A 101 -1.94 -20.10 7.46
C GLU A 101 -1.51 -21.13 6.39
N TYR A 102 -1.68 -20.78 5.11
CA TYR A 102 -1.34 -21.66 3.98
C TYR A 102 0.07 -21.44 3.42
N VAL A 103 0.86 -20.57 4.04
CA VAL A 103 2.24 -20.30 3.60
C VAL A 103 3.15 -21.45 4.01
N ASN A 104 4.09 -21.80 3.12
CA ASN A 104 5.09 -22.84 3.35
C ASN A 104 5.87 -22.59 4.66
N ALA A 105 6.10 -23.65 5.42
CA ALA A 105 6.84 -23.63 6.69
C ALA A 105 8.23 -22.96 6.59
N ARG A 106 8.90 -23.05 5.43
CA ARG A 106 10.19 -22.40 5.18
C ARG A 106 10.10 -20.87 5.27
N MET A 107 8.99 -20.28 4.78
CA MET A 107 8.78 -18.83 4.83
C MET A 107 8.37 -18.34 6.20
N LYS A 108 7.95 -19.25 7.12
CA LYS A 108 7.58 -18.89 8.50
C LYS A 108 8.79 -18.70 9.40
N LYS A 109 9.95 -19.26 9.05
CA LYS A 109 11.18 -19.19 9.88
C LYS A 109 11.75 -17.78 9.99
N ASP A 110 11.62 -16.98 8.93
CA ASP A 110 12.07 -15.60 8.90
C ASP A 110 10.93 -14.71 8.34
N PRO A 111 10.38 -13.80 9.14
CA PRO A 111 9.31 -12.89 8.73
C PRO A 111 9.61 -12.10 7.45
N ASN A 112 10.88 -11.80 7.21
CA ASN A 112 11.30 -11.04 6.04
C ASN A 112 11.25 -11.85 4.74
N VAL A 113 11.34 -13.17 4.80
CA VAL A 113 11.32 -14.03 3.60
C VAL A 113 9.99 -13.89 2.85
N LEU A 114 8.86 -14.00 3.57
CA LEU A 114 7.54 -13.82 2.96
C LEU A 114 7.38 -12.40 2.41
N TYR A 115 7.75 -11.40 3.19
CA TYR A 115 7.63 -10.00 2.79
C TYR A 115 8.45 -9.70 1.52
N ASN A 116 9.71 -10.11 1.47
CA ASN A 116 10.57 -9.92 0.31
C ASN A 116 10.05 -10.68 -0.92
N TYR A 117 9.50 -11.88 -0.73
CA TYR A 117 8.86 -12.63 -1.81
C TYR A 117 7.64 -11.90 -2.37
N MET A 118 6.79 -11.36 -1.50
CA MET A 118 5.62 -10.58 -1.90
C MET A 118 6.03 -9.31 -2.67
N ILE A 119 7.04 -8.58 -2.20
CA ILE A 119 7.60 -7.41 -2.92
C ILE A 119 8.09 -7.82 -4.30
N LYS A 120 8.84 -8.91 -4.40
CA LYS A 120 9.31 -9.43 -5.69
C LYS A 120 8.15 -9.70 -6.64
N CYS A 121 7.13 -10.43 -6.20
CA CYS A 121 5.95 -10.73 -7.02
C CYS A 121 5.20 -9.46 -7.45
N LEU A 122 5.11 -8.49 -6.55
CA LEU A 122 4.33 -7.26 -6.77
C LEU A 122 5.05 -6.28 -7.71
N LEU A 123 6.35 -6.08 -7.55
CA LEU A 123 7.09 -4.94 -8.09
C LEU A 123 8.18 -5.29 -9.10
N LEU A 124 8.65 -6.55 -9.21
CA LEU A 124 9.81 -6.89 -10.02
C LEU A 124 9.68 -6.39 -11.46
N LYS A 125 8.53 -6.62 -12.11
CA LYS A 125 8.29 -6.17 -13.49
C LYS A 125 8.35 -4.65 -13.62
N THR A 126 7.81 -3.91 -12.66
CA THR A 126 7.85 -2.45 -12.65
C THR A 126 9.28 -1.93 -12.50
N ILE A 127 10.02 -2.52 -11.56
CA ILE A 127 11.43 -2.14 -11.30
C ILE A 127 12.30 -2.42 -12.52
N CYS A 128 12.19 -3.61 -13.12
CA CYS A 128 12.98 -3.97 -14.31
C CYS A 128 12.69 -3.10 -15.54
N ASN A 129 11.49 -2.54 -15.65
CA ASN A 129 11.10 -1.67 -16.76
C ASN A 129 11.36 -0.18 -16.49
N SER A 130 11.89 0.18 -15.33
CA SER A 130 12.17 1.55 -14.94
C SER A 130 13.65 1.84 -15.02
N GLN A 131 14.03 3.01 -15.52
CA GLN A 131 15.42 3.45 -15.59
C GLN A 131 15.96 3.84 -14.19
N TYR A 132 15.13 4.56 -13.43
CA TYR A 132 15.40 4.94 -12.04
C TYR A 132 14.13 4.71 -11.23
N VAL A 133 14.29 4.19 -10.02
CA VAL A 133 13.19 3.94 -9.09
C VAL A 133 13.47 4.59 -7.75
N ASP A 134 12.56 5.44 -7.30
CA ASP A 134 12.49 5.88 -5.91
C ASP A 134 11.46 5.03 -5.18
N PHE A 135 11.95 4.15 -4.34
CA PHE A 135 11.13 3.26 -3.53
C PHE A 135 10.89 3.85 -2.14
N MET A 136 9.64 4.08 -1.82
CA MET A 136 9.18 4.72 -0.59
C MET A 136 8.24 3.79 0.17
N PRO A 137 8.79 2.82 0.92
CA PRO A 137 7.98 2.01 1.82
C PRO A 137 7.54 2.86 3.01
N ASP A 138 6.35 2.57 3.55
CA ASP A 138 5.97 3.16 4.82
C ASP A 138 6.93 2.69 5.95
N ARG A 139 7.17 3.56 6.92
CA ARG A 139 8.00 3.20 8.06
C ARG A 139 7.23 2.22 8.94
N ARG A 140 7.77 1.03 9.08
CA ARG A 140 7.25 0.08 10.05
C ARG A 140 7.47 0.66 11.46
N SER A 141 6.39 0.88 12.15
CA SER A 141 6.39 1.25 13.57
C SER A 141 6.72 0.04 14.43
#